data_9fed1f3b8cac1c0838552f00dc91d207
#
_entry.id   9fed1f3b8cac1c0838552f00dc91d207
#
_cell.length_a   1.000
_cell.length_b   1.000
_cell.length_c   1.000
_cell.angle_alpha   90.00
_cell.angle_beta   90.00
_cell.angle_gamma   90.00
#
_symmetry.space_group_name_H-M   'P 1'
#
loop_
_entity.id
_entity.type
_entity.pdbx_description
1 polymer ?
#
loop_
_entity_poly.entity_id
_entity_poly.type
_entity_poly.pdbx_seq_one_letter_code
_entity_poly.pdbx_strand_id
1 'polypeptide(L)'
;GRFSVISQERYLEIEQLECDWKQTDETRFEAKTFAFYCKKEELSFWERYFDLDQDYEAYINSVRKRDSYLQHAAQAGSGIRILNQDPWEMILTFVISQQKTIPKIREAVEALSRQFGTEHRSAVLRGSQEKEITCFPTPSQLAEVSEETLRALKLGYRAKYIVRLCQDAAGGRLNLDALKTMGYEEAMAYLKSFYGIGEKVANCICLFGLHHIEAFPVDTWIEQILMQEYYRKKK
;
A
#
# COMPACT_ATOMS: atom_id res chain seq x y z
N GLY A 1 -12.85 -14.69 -9.86
CA GLY A 1 -11.41 -14.46 -9.82
C GLY A 1 -10.81 -14.88 -8.47
N ARG A 2 -9.54 -15.22 -8.48
CA ARG A 2 -8.80 -15.56 -7.26
C ARG A 2 -7.61 -14.65 -7.13
N PHE A 3 -7.36 -14.18 -5.90
CA PHE A 3 -6.24 -13.31 -5.57
C PHE A 3 -5.55 -13.87 -4.32
N SER A 4 -4.27 -13.59 -4.16
CA SER A 4 -3.55 -13.89 -2.93
C SER A 4 -2.81 -12.65 -2.43
N VAL A 5 -2.78 -12.50 -1.11
CA VAL A 5 -2.10 -11.41 -0.43
C VAL A 5 -1.16 -11.97 0.62
N ILE A 6 0.04 -11.43 0.66
CA ILE A 6 1.02 -11.70 1.70
C ILE A 6 1.25 -10.37 2.42
N SER A 7 1.14 -10.37 3.74
CA SER A 7 1.49 -9.21 4.56
C SER A 7 2.10 -9.68 5.87
N GLN A 8 3.27 -9.16 6.18
CA GLN A 8 4.09 -9.67 7.26
C GLN A 8 4.36 -11.19 7.06
N GLU A 9 4.00 -12.06 8.01
CA GLU A 9 4.14 -13.51 7.91
C GLU A 9 2.79 -14.22 7.65
N ARG A 10 1.77 -13.47 7.17
CA ARG A 10 0.42 -13.95 6.94
C ARG A 10 0.12 -14.09 5.46
N TYR A 11 -0.71 -15.10 5.17
CA TYR A 11 -1.16 -15.38 3.82
C TYR A 11 -2.67 -15.47 3.76
N LEU A 12 -3.25 -14.81 2.78
CA LEU A 12 -4.68 -14.84 2.50
C LEU A 12 -4.92 -15.19 1.04
N GLU A 13 -5.87 -16.10 0.81
CA GLU A 13 -6.50 -16.24 -0.50
C GLU A 13 -7.89 -15.59 -0.49
N ILE A 14 -8.20 -14.85 -1.54
CA ILE A 14 -9.50 -14.23 -1.75
C ILE A 14 -10.11 -14.86 -3.00
N GLU A 15 -11.30 -15.37 -2.87
CA GLU A 15 -12.09 -15.86 -3.98
C GLU A 15 -13.36 -15.02 -4.12
N GLN A 16 -13.57 -14.53 -5.32
CA GLN A 16 -14.83 -13.94 -5.68
C GLN A 16 -15.84 -15.07 -5.87
N LEU A 17 -16.81 -15.16 -4.97
CA LEU A 17 -17.91 -16.10 -5.09
C LEU A 17 -18.87 -15.65 -6.19
N GLU A 18 -19.77 -16.55 -6.63
CA GLU A 18 -20.72 -16.28 -7.71
C GLU A 18 -21.35 -14.90 -7.56
N CYS A 19 -21.15 -14.10 -8.58
CA CYS A 19 -21.66 -12.76 -8.65
C CYS A 19 -22.87 -12.75 -9.55
N ASP A 20 -23.94 -12.21 -9.06
CA ASP A 20 -24.81 -11.45 -9.93
C ASP A 20 -24.01 -10.22 -10.39
N TRP A 21 -23.15 -10.42 -11.39
CA TRP A 21 -22.50 -9.34 -12.08
C TRP A 21 -23.58 -8.49 -12.70
N LYS A 22 -23.97 -7.43 -12.03
CA LYS A 22 -24.69 -6.36 -12.69
C LYS A 22 -23.66 -5.49 -13.36
N GLN A 23 -23.55 -5.63 -14.66
CA GLN A 23 -22.87 -4.65 -15.47
C GLN A 23 -23.70 -3.35 -15.36
N THR A 24 -23.20 -2.40 -14.60
CA THR A 24 -23.86 -1.10 -14.41
C THR A 24 -23.49 -0.13 -15.54
N ASP A 25 -22.34 -0.32 -16.15
CA ASP A 25 -21.86 0.32 -17.38
C ASP A 25 -20.75 -0.52 -18.04
N GLU A 26 -20.18 -0.07 -19.16
CA GLU A 26 -19.16 -0.82 -19.92
C GLU A 26 -17.88 -1.17 -19.12
N THR A 27 -17.66 -0.54 -17.98
CA THR A 27 -16.41 -0.66 -17.20
C THR A 27 -16.62 -1.04 -15.73
N ARG A 28 -17.85 -1.02 -15.23
CA ARG A 28 -18.18 -1.20 -13.82
C ARG A 28 -18.84 -2.54 -13.55
N PHE A 29 -18.22 -3.31 -12.65
CA PHE A 29 -18.70 -4.60 -12.18
C PHE A 29 -18.91 -4.54 -10.66
N GLU A 30 -20.06 -4.88 -10.17
CA GLU A 30 -20.36 -5.01 -8.74
C GLU A 30 -20.24 -6.48 -8.33
N ALA A 31 -19.29 -6.79 -7.47
CA ALA A 31 -19.17 -8.09 -6.81
C ALA A 31 -19.67 -7.96 -5.38
N LYS A 32 -20.67 -8.76 -5.01
CA LYS A 32 -21.32 -8.65 -3.69
C LYS A 32 -20.68 -9.50 -2.60
N THR A 33 -19.92 -10.55 -2.96
CA THR A 33 -19.43 -11.51 -1.96
C THR A 33 -18.05 -12.03 -2.31
N PHE A 34 -17.15 -11.95 -1.32
CA PHE A 34 -15.81 -12.56 -1.38
C PHE A 34 -15.65 -13.57 -0.25
N ALA A 35 -14.99 -14.69 -0.52
CA ALA A 35 -14.56 -15.61 0.52
C ALA A 35 -13.08 -15.35 0.83
N PHE A 36 -12.78 -15.22 2.12
CA PHE A 36 -11.44 -15.11 2.65
C PHE A 36 -11.01 -16.45 3.21
N TYR A 37 -9.91 -16.98 2.70
CA TYR A 37 -9.30 -18.21 3.19
C TYR A 37 -8.02 -17.84 3.93
N CYS A 38 -8.13 -17.72 5.25
CA CYS A 38 -7.06 -17.43 6.19
C CYS A 38 -7.24 -18.23 7.48
N LYS A 39 -6.25 -18.23 8.38
CA LYS A 39 -6.45 -18.78 9.71
C LYS A 39 -7.47 -17.94 10.46
N LYS A 40 -8.30 -18.57 11.30
CA LYS A 40 -9.35 -17.88 12.07
C LYS A 40 -8.78 -16.76 12.94
N GLU A 41 -7.63 -16.98 13.52
CA GLU A 41 -6.92 -16.03 14.37
C GLU A 41 -6.41 -14.81 13.61
N GLU A 42 -6.30 -14.90 12.30
CA GLU A 42 -5.83 -13.83 11.42
C GLU A 42 -6.97 -12.99 10.83
N LEU A 43 -8.22 -13.40 11.02
CA LEU A 43 -9.36 -12.73 10.40
C LEU A 43 -9.42 -11.23 10.74
N SER A 44 -9.28 -10.88 12.03
CA SER A 44 -9.29 -9.47 12.46
C SER A 44 -8.12 -8.65 11.92
N PHE A 45 -6.99 -9.29 11.60
CA PHE A 45 -5.89 -8.63 10.89
C PHE A 45 -6.29 -8.29 9.46
N TRP A 46 -6.91 -9.22 8.74
CA TRP A 46 -7.32 -9.01 7.37
C TRP A 46 -8.50 -8.04 7.25
N GLU A 47 -9.42 -8.04 8.20
CA GLU A 47 -10.49 -7.03 8.28
C GLU A 47 -9.91 -5.62 8.36
N ARG A 48 -8.93 -5.41 9.24
CA ARG A 48 -8.21 -4.12 9.34
C ARG A 48 -7.38 -3.82 8.10
N TYR A 49 -6.69 -4.82 7.53
CA TYR A 49 -5.87 -4.64 6.33
C TYR A 49 -6.69 -4.11 5.15
N PHE A 50 -7.89 -4.63 4.97
CA PHE A 50 -8.81 -4.21 3.91
C PHE A 50 -9.74 -3.07 4.33
N ASP A 51 -9.60 -2.55 5.55
CA ASP A 51 -10.41 -1.46 6.10
C ASP A 51 -11.91 -1.74 6.01
N LEU A 52 -12.32 -2.97 6.39
CA LEU A 52 -13.71 -3.42 6.18
C LEU A 52 -14.70 -2.78 7.16
N ASP A 53 -14.22 -2.28 8.31
CA ASP A 53 -15.06 -1.65 9.34
C ASP A 53 -15.45 -0.21 8.99
N GLN A 54 -14.82 0.40 7.96
CA GLN A 54 -15.12 1.77 7.57
C GLN A 54 -16.30 1.86 6.61
N ASP A 55 -17.17 2.82 6.87
CA ASP A 55 -18.30 3.17 6.02
C ASP A 55 -17.86 4.12 4.89
N TYR A 56 -17.37 3.55 3.80
CA TYR A 56 -16.96 4.32 2.61
C TYR A 56 -18.17 4.98 1.90
N GLU A 57 -19.36 4.46 2.07
CA GLU A 57 -20.57 5.07 1.50
C GLU A 57 -20.85 6.41 2.16
N ALA A 58 -20.64 6.52 3.47
CA ALA A 58 -20.75 7.79 4.18
C ALA A 58 -19.77 8.84 3.64
N TYR A 59 -18.53 8.46 3.31
CA TYR A 59 -17.56 9.36 2.67
C TYR A 59 -18.04 9.81 1.28
N ILE A 60 -18.50 8.89 0.43
CA ILE A 60 -19.03 9.21 -0.90
C ILE A 60 -20.22 10.18 -0.79
N ASN A 61 -21.13 9.92 0.13
CA ASN A 61 -22.32 10.75 0.34
C ASN A 61 -22.01 12.13 0.95
N SER A 62 -20.85 12.29 1.61
CA SER A 62 -20.41 13.56 2.18
C SER A 62 -19.87 14.55 1.15
N VAL A 63 -19.62 14.11 -0.09
CA VAL A 63 -19.12 14.96 -1.17
C VAL A 63 -20.12 16.10 -1.45
N ARG A 64 -19.61 17.34 -1.46
CA ARG A 64 -20.46 18.53 -1.64
C ARG A 64 -21.21 18.51 -2.96
N LYS A 65 -22.54 18.71 -2.91
CA LYS A 65 -23.43 18.67 -4.10
C LYS A 65 -23.02 19.63 -5.22
N ARG A 66 -22.34 20.72 -4.91
CA ARG A 66 -21.85 21.69 -5.89
C ARG A 66 -20.58 21.24 -6.64
N ASP A 67 -19.91 20.21 -6.17
CA ASP A 67 -18.71 19.66 -6.80
C ASP A 67 -19.07 18.43 -7.62
N SER A 68 -19.61 18.67 -8.81
CA SER A 68 -20.07 17.61 -9.71
C SER A 68 -18.94 16.69 -10.17
N TYR A 69 -17.72 17.22 -10.36
CA TYR A 69 -16.57 16.41 -10.75
C TYR A 69 -16.23 15.40 -9.66
N LEU A 70 -16.07 15.86 -8.42
CA LEU A 70 -15.75 14.97 -7.30
C LEU A 70 -16.87 13.98 -7.00
N GLN A 71 -18.14 14.37 -7.18
CA GLN A 71 -19.27 13.44 -7.06
C GLN A 71 -19.17 12.29 -8.07
N HIS A 72 -18.94 12.60 -9.35
CA HIS A 72 -18.77 11.56 -10.37
C HIS A 72 -17.56 10.68 -10.10
N ALA A 73 -16.42 11.28 -9.69
CA ALA A 73 -15.23 10.53 -9.33
C ALA A 73 -15.45 9.61 -8.13
N ALA A 74 -16.14 10.08 -7.09
CA ALA A 74 -16.47 9.28 -5.90
C ALA A 74 -17.40 8.11 -6.24
N GLN A 75 -18.39 8.34 -7.09
CA GLN A 75 -19.29 7.27 -7.57
C GLN A 75 -18.53 6.24 -8.42
N ALA A 76 -17.69 6.70 -9.36
CA ALA A 76 -16.88 5.82 -10.20
C ALA A 76 -15.86 5.00 -9.37
N GLY A 77 -15.35 5.57 -8.28
CA GLY A 77 -14.46 4.91 -7.33
C GLY A 77 -15.16 4.11 -6.23
N SER A 78 -16.47 3.97 -6.28
CA SER A 78 -17.25 3.21 -5.29
C SER A 78 -16.74 1.77 -5.16
N GLY A 79 -16.52 1.32 -3.92
CA GLY A 79 -15.96 0.00 -3.61
C GLY A 79 -14.43 -0.04 -3.51
N ILE A 80 -13.71 1.00 -3.93
CA ILE A 80 -12.27 1.13 -3.67
C ILE A 80 -12.06 1.42 -2.18
N ARG A 81 -11.09 0.73 -1.55
CA ARG A 81 -10.73 0.90 -0.14
C ARG A 81 -9.26 1.25 -0.01
N ILE A 82 -8.93 2.05 0.98
CA ILE A 82 -7.54 2.35 1.36
C ILE A 82 -7.04 1.19 2.21
N LEU A 83 -6.03 0.46 1.71
CA LEU A 83 -5.45 -0.66 2.44
C LEU A 83 -4.60 -0.15 3.60
N ASN A 84 -4.71 -0.81 4.76
CA ASN A 84 -3.86 -0.56 5.92
C ASN A 84 -2.70 -1.56 5.92
N GLN A 85 -1.63 -1.20 5.23
CA GLN A 85 -0.50 -2.07 4.96
C GLN A 85 0.60 -1.93 6.01
N ASP A 86 1.61 -2.80 5.98
CA ASP A 86 2.76 -2.71 6.87
C ASP A 86 3.57 -1.42 6.62
N PRO A 87 3.84 -0.61 7.66
CA PRO A 87 4.56 0.66 7.50
C PRO A 87 5.97 0.49 6.92
N TRP A 88 6.70 -0.55 7.33
CA TRP A 88 8.05 -0.78 6.82
C TRP A 88 8.03 -1.15 5.34
N GLU A 89 7.15 -2.04 4.94
CA GLU A 89 6.97 -2.40 3.53
C GLU A 89 6.57 -1.18 2.70
N MET A 90 5.67 -0.33 3.22
CA MET A 90 5.26 0.90 2.53
C MET A 90 6.39 1.92 2.41
N ILE A 91 7.23 2.11 3.44
CA ILE A 91 8.39 2.98 3.37
C ILE A 91 9.31 2.56 2.20
N LEU A 92 9.69 1.30 2.13
CA LEU A 92 10.58 0.84 1.07
C LEU A 92 9.90 0.82 -0.30
N THR A 93 8.65 0.37 -0.39
CA THR A 93 7.90 0.30 -1.64
C THR A 93 7.69 1.70 -2.25
N PHE A 94 7.35 2.71 -1.45
CA PHE A 94 7.18 4.07 -1.98
C PHE A 94 8.52 4.74 -2.31
N VAL A 95 9.61 4.41 -1.63
CA VAL A 95 10.95 4.82 -2.07
C VAL A 95 11.32 4.15 -3.40
N ILE A 96 11.04 2.87 -3.57
CA ILE A 96 11.23 2.13 -4.82
C ILE A 96 10.39 2.71 -5.95
N SER A 97 9.18 3.18 -5.65
CA SER A 97 8.21 3.65 -6.64
C SER A 97 8.61 4.93 -7.37
N GLN A 98 9.53 5.72 -6.81
CA GLN A 98 9.94 7.01 -7.39
C GLN A 98 10.41 6.83 -8.85
N GLN A 99 9.78 7.55 -9.80
CA GLN A 99 10.10 7.49 -11.23
C GLN A 99 10.13 6.06 -11.82
N LYS A 100 9.23 5.18 -11.38
CA LYS A 100 9.06 3.82 -11.91
C LYS A 100 7.62 3.55 -12.31
N THR A 101 7.44 2.69 -13.29
CA THR A 101 6.11 2.17 -13.65
C THR A 101 5.69 1.06 -12.67
N ILE A 102 4.38 0.85 -12.50
CA ILE A 102 3.82 -0.15 -11.58
C ILE A 102 4.43 -1.55 -11.81
N PRO A 103 4.56 -2.07 -13.06
CA PRO A 103 5.20 -3.38 -13.28
C PRO A 103 6.64 -3.44 -12.77
N LYS A 104 7.41 -2.34 -12.93
CA LYS A 104 8.80 -2.28 -12.45
C LYS A 104 8.93 -2.12 -10.95
N ILE A 105 7.93 -1.51 -10.30
CA ILE A 105 7.85 -1.46 -8.83
C ILE A 105 7.63 -2.88 -8.31
N ARG A 106 6.63 -3.57 -8.86
CA ARG A 106 6.30 -4.95 -8.50
C ARG A 106 7.50 -5.89 -8.68
N GLU A 107 8.16 -5.87 -9.85
CA GLU A 107 9.36 -6.66 -10.14
C GLU A 107 10.44 -6.43 -9.07
N ALA A 108 10.67 -5.17 -8.67
CA ALA A 108 11.71 -4.81 -7.71
C ALA A 108 11.36 -5.26 -6.28
N VAL A 109 10.11 -5.09 -5.85
CA VAL A 109 9.62 -5.53 -4.54
C VAL A 109 9.67 -7.05 -4.42
N GLU A 110 9.20 -7.78 -5.45
CA GLU A 110 9.25 -9.23 -5.51
C GLU A 110 10.70 -9.78 -5.52
N ALA A 111 11.62 -9.09 -6.22
CA ALA A 111 13.03 -9.46 -6.22
C ALA A 111 13.68 -9.25 -4.85
N LEU A 112 13.36 -8.13 -4.18
CA LEU A 112 13.82 -7.85 -2.83
C LEU A 112 13.34 -8.90 -1.83
N SER A 113 12.05 -9.24 -1.87
CA SER A 113 11.46 -10.27 -1.01
C SER A 113 12.11 -11.62 -1.26
N ARG A 114 12.24 -12.04 -2.51
CA ARG A 114 12.85 -13.33 -2.88
C ARG A 114 14.30 -13.48 -2.42
N GLN A 115 15.06 -12.39 -2.44
CA GLN A 115 16.50 -12.46 -2.13
C GLN A 115 16.79 -12.34 -0.63
N PHE A 116 15.99 -11.59 0.10
CA PHE A 116 16.26 -11.24 1.50
C PHE A 116 15.13 -11.55 2.47
N GLY A 117 13.94 -11.87 1.95
CA GLY A 117 12.79 -12.19 2.79
C GLY A 117 12.88 -13.58 3.40
N THR A 118 12.05 -13.82 4.39
CA THR A 118 11.92 -15.13 5.03
C THR A 118 10.97 -16.00 4.24
N GLU A 119 11.38 -17.23 3.95
CA GLU A 119 10.47 -18.25 3.43
C GLU A 119 9.58 -18.77 4.57
N HIS A 120 8.30 -18.78 4.32
CA HIS A 120 7.30 -19.24 5.26
C HIS A 120 6.38 -20.25 4.58
N ARG A 121 6.04 -21.33 5.29
CA ARG A 121 5.03 -22.28 4.82
C ARG A 121 3.69 -21.90 5.40
N SER A 122 2.79 -21.48 4.55
CA SER A 122 1.42 -21.22 4.93
C SER A 122 0.51 -22.35 4.49
N ALA A 123 -0.33 -22.82 5.41
CA ALA A 123 -1.39 -23.74 5.05
C ALA A 123 -2.40 -23.01 4.14
N VAL A 124 -2.51 -23.47 2.91
CA VAL A 124 -3.61 -23.05 2.03
C VAL A 124 -4.86 -23.76 2.51
N LEU A 125 -5.81 -23.02 3.04
CA LEU A 125 -7.02 -23.56 3.67
C LEU A 125 -7.96 -24.26 2.69
N ARG A 126 -7.71 -24.13 1.39
CA ARG A 126 -8.48 -24.81 0.35
C ARG A 126 -7.65 -25.91 -0.30
N GLY A 127 -7.73 -27.12 0.25
CA GLY A 127 -7.21 -28.32 -0.40
C GLY A 127 -5.94 -28.91 0.19
N SER A 128 -5.66 -28.73 1.47
CA SER A 128 -4.61 -29.46 2.23
C SER A 128 -3.18 -29.34 1.67
N GLN A 129 -2.88 -28.37 0.82
CA GLN A 129 -1.52 -28.13 0.34
C GLN A 129 -0.93 -26.91 1.03
N GLU A 130 0.26 -27.10 1.59
CA GLU A 130 1.07 -25.96 2.07
C GLU A 130 1.63 -25.22 0.88
N LYS A 131 1.60 -23.89 0.93
CA LYS A 131 2.22 -23.03 -0.07
C LYS A 131 3.44 -22.36 0.55
N GLU A 132 4.57 -22.46 -0.11
CA GLU A 132 5.73 -21.66 0.24
C GLU A 132 5.47 -20.21 -0.22
N ILE A 133 5.58 -19.29 0.72
CA ILE A 133 5.47 -17.85 0.51
C ILE A 133 6.77 -17.20 0.97
N THR A 134 7.15 -16.14 0.30
CA THR A 134 8.30 -15.31 0.71
C THR A 134 7.76 -13.98 1.24
N CYS A 135 8.02 -13.72 2.51
CA CYS A 135 7.62 -12.50 3.18
C CYS A 135 8.52 -11.33 2.80
N PHE A 136 8.03 -10.12 2.97
CA PHE A 136 8.85 -8.92 2.78
C PHE A 136 9.97 -8.88 3.84
N PRO A 137 11.22 -8.52 3.47
CA PRO A 137 12.35 -8.58 4.39
C PRO A 137 12.24 -7.51 5.49
N THR A 138 12.60 -7.90 6.71
CA THR A 138 12.65 -7.02 7.87
C THR A 138 13.80 -6.02 7.80
N PRO A 139 13.78 -4.93 8.59
CA PRO A 139 14.91 -4.00 8.69
C PRO A 139 16.24 -4.68 9.02
N SER A 140 16.23 -5.65 9.93
CA SER A 140 17.42 -6.39 10.34
C SER A 140 18.01 -7.26 9.23
N GLN A 141 17.17 -7.88 8.41
CA GLN A 141 17.63 -8.67 7.25
C GLN A 141 18.28 -7.82 6.16
N LEU A 142 17.89 -6.55 6.06
CA LEU A 142 18.44 -5.61 5.09
C LEU A 142 19.58 -4.73 5.63
N ALA A 143 19.85 -4.76 6.95
CA ALA A 143 20.77 -3.84 7.61
C ALA A 143 22.20 -3.91 7.06
N GLU A 144 22.65 -5.10 6.68
CA GLU A 144 24.02 -5.35 6.17
C GLU A 144 24.10 -5.46 4.64
N VAL A 145 22.97 -5.26 3.94
CA VAL A 145 22.94 -5.36 2.47
C VAL A 145 23.62 -4.16 1.86
N SER A 146 24.61 -4.41 1.00
CA SER A 146 25.37 -3.35 0.34
C SER A 146 24.53 -2.60 -0.71
N GLU A 147 24.91 -1.33 -0.96
CA GLU A 147 24.31 -0.56 -2.05
C GLU A 147 24.52 -1.24 -3.42
N GLU A 148 25.66 -1.88 -3.62
CA GLU A 148 26.00 -2.58 -4.86
C GLU A 148 25.05 -3.76 -5.10
N THR A 149 24.78 -4.55 -4.07
CA THR A 149 23.81 -5.66 -4.14
C THR A 149 22.39 -5.15 -4.50
N LEU A 150 21.94 -4.06 -3.87
CA LEU A 150 20.65 -3.46 -4.19
C LEU A 150 20.60 -2.86 -5.61
N ARG A 151 21.72 -2.30 -6.10
CA ARG A 151 21.82 -1.83 -7.48
C ARG A 151 21.68 -2.96 -8.51
N ALA A 152 22.20 -4.16 -8.20
CA ALA A 152 22.05 -5.35 -9.02
C ALA A 152 20.57 -5.76 -9.18
N LEU A 153 19.70 -5.44 -8.21
CA LEU A 153 18.25 -5.59 -8.29
C LEU A 153 17.53 -4.50 -9.11
N LYS A 154 18.26 -3.75 -9.93
CA LYS A 154 17.74 -2.67 -10.78
C LYS A 154 17.08 -1.52 -9.98
N LEU A 155 17.50 -1.32 -8.72
CA LEU A 155 17.00 -0.23 -7.89
C LEU A 155 17.61 1.14 -8.23
N GLY A 156 18.75 1.15 -8.95
CA GLY A 156 19.40 2.37 -9.41
C GLY A 156 19.80 3.27 -8.23
N TYR A 157 19.57 4.59 -8.34
CA TYR A 157 19.90 5.56 -7.29
C TYR A 157 19.13 5.34 -5.97
N ARG A 158 18.00 4.61 -6.02
CA ARG A 158 17.18 4.31 -4.85
C ARG A 158 17.86 3.33 -3.89
N ALA A 159 18.79 2.53 -4.39
CA ALA A 159 19.60 1.63 -3.57
C ALA A 159 20.26 2.38 -2.40
N LYS A 160 20.81 3.56 -2.64
CA LYS A 160 21.40 4.42 -1.61
C LYS A 160 20.37 4.84 -0.54
N TYR A 161 19.14 5.16 -0.95
CA TYR A 161 18.08 5.54 -0.02
C TYR A 161 17.68 4.35 0.85
N ILE A 162 17.52 3.18 0.23
CA ILE A 162 17.14 1.94 0.92
C ILE A 162 18.19 1.53 1.94
N VAL A 163 19.49 1.50 1.55
CA VAL A 163 20.58 1.21 2.49
C VAL A 163 20.52 2.12 3.72
N ARG A 164 20.35 3.42 3.50
CA ARG A 164 20.27 4.38 4.60
C ARG A 164 19.08 4.16 5.50
N LEU A 165 17.90 3.92 4.92
CA LEU A 165 16.68 3.64 5.68
C LEU A 165 16.79 2.34 6.49
N CYS A 166 17.43 1.30 5.93
CA CYS A 166 17.67 0.06 6.64
C CYS A 166 18.61 0.25 7.82
N GLN A 167 19.70 1.02 7.64
CA GLN A 167 20.63 1.39 8.71
C GLN A 167 19.92 2.22 9.79
N ASP A 168 19.11 3.20 9.39
CA ASP A 168 18.36 4.05 10.30
C ASP A 168 17.34 3.23 11.11
N ALA A 169 16.70 2.23 10.50
CA ALA A 169 15.75 1.35 11.18
C ALA A 169 16.48 0.37 12.13
N ALA A 170 17.54 -0.28 11.67
CA ALA A 170 18.33 -1.18 12.50
C ALA A 170 19.01 -0.46 13.68
N GLY A 171 19.43 0.79 13.47
CA GLY A 171 20.02 1.65 14.50
C GLY A 171 19.02 2.35 15.41
N GLY A 172 17.71 2.14 15.22
CA GLY A 172 16.63 2.70 16.04
C GLY A 172 16.29 4.17 15.76
N ARG A 173 16.97 4.83 14.80
CA ARG A 173 16.61 6.20 14.38
C ARG A 173 15.25 6.23 13.67
N LEU A 174 14.99 5.26 12.80
CA LEU A 174 13.67 5.02 12.24
C LEU A 174 12.93 4.03 13.15
N ASN A 175 12.20 4.58 14.12
CA ASN A 175 11.42 3.80 15.07
C ASN A 175 10.01 3.56 14.54
N LEU A 176 9.77 2.36 14.03
CA LEU A 176 8.49 1.98 13.41
C LEU A 176 7.32 1.91 14.43
N ASP A 177 7.61 1.57 15.69
CA ASP A 177 6.56 1.49 16.70
C ASP A 177 6.13 2.88 17.16
N ALA A 178 7.08 3.80 17.34
CA ALA A 178 6.76 5.19 17.60
C ALA A 178 5.99 5.80 16.42
N LEU A 179 6.42 5.52 15.18
CA LEU A 179 5.78 6.03 13.97
C LEU A 179 4.29 5.65 13.88
N LYS A 180 3.93 4.43 14.29
CA LYS A 180 2.52 3.96 14.32
C LYS A 180 1.62 4.74 15.30
N THR A 181 2.20 5.44 16.26
CA THR A 181 1.46 6.20 17.28
C THR A 181 1.43 7.71 17.02
N MET A 182 2.19 8.18 16.04
CA MET A 182 2.25 9.59 15.66
C MET A 182 0.97 10.03 14.96
N GLY A 183 0.53 11.26 15.20
CA GLY A 183 -0.49 11.92 14.39
C GLY A 183 0.07 12.28 13.00
N TYR A 184 -0.83 12.61 12.07
CA TYR A 184 -0.46 12.85 10.65
C TYR A 184 0.67 13.87 10.47
N GLU A 185 0.55 15.06 11.06
CA GLU A 185 1.54 16.12 10.90
C GLU A 185 2.92 15.73 11.49
N GLU A 186 2.91 15.05 12.63
CA GLU A 186 4.12 14.55 13.28
C GLU A 186 4.77 13.45 12.42
N ALA A 187 3.98 12.48 11.92
CA ALA A 187 4.45 11.42 11.05
C ALA A 187 5.03 11.98 9.74
N MET A 188 4.38 12.99 9.14
CA MET A 188 4.89 13.70 7.96
C MET A 188 6.25 14.35 8.23
N ALA A 189 6.38 15.09 9.32
CA ALA A 189 7.64 15.74 9.69
C ALA A 189 8.73 14.71 9.97
N TYR A 190 8.40 13.65 10.70
CA TYR A 190 9.31 12.56 11.03
C TYR A 190 9.81 11.83 9.78
N LEU A 191 8.90 11.39 8.91
CA LEU A 191 9.24 10.69 7.67
C LEU A 191 10.11 11.54 6.74
N LYS A 192 9.81 12.81 6.59
CA LYS A 192 10.58 13.75 5.75
C LYS A 192 11.99 14.03 6.29
N SER A 193 12.29 13.70 7.54
CA SER A 193 13.64 13.79 8.10
C SER A 193 14.59 12.70 7.57
N PHE A 194 14.06 11.65 6.91
CA PHE A 194 14.86 10.56 6.37
C PHE A 194 15.25 10.79 4.91
N TYR A 195 16.47 10.39 4.59
CA TYR A 195 17.01 10.58 3.26
C TYR A 195 16.28 9.76 2.19
N GLY A 196 15.79 10.44 1.18
CA GLY A 196 15.03 9.83 0.08
C GLY A 196 13.51 9.86 0.25
N ILE A 197 13.00 10.40 1.37
CA ILE A 197 11.56 10.57 1.62
C ILE A 197 11.20 12.05 1.47
N GLY A 198 10.56 12.39 0.37
CA GLY A 198 9.99 13.72 0.12
C GLY A 198 8.50 13.78 0.46
N GLU A 199 7.89 14.95 0.24
CA GLU A 199 6.49 15.24 0.56
C GLU A 199 5.51 14.17 0.04
N LYS A 200 5.59 13.85 -1.27
CA LYS A 200 4.70 12.86 -1.90
C LYS A 200 4.88 11.47 -1.31
N VAL A 201 6.13 11.04 -1.08
CA VAL A 201 6.43 9.72 -0.52
C VAL A 201 5.95 9.61 0.92
N ALA A 202 6.18 10.65 1.75
CA ALA A 202 5.69 10.70 3.12
C ALA A 202 4.16 10.60 3.18
N ASN A 203 3.44 11.35 2.33
CA ASN A 203 1.98 11.27 2.22
C ASN A 203 1.50 9.86 1.85
N CYS A 204 2.17 9.20 0.89
CA CYS A 204 1.83 7.82 0.54
C CYS A 204 2.03 6.85 1.73
N ILE A 205 3.13 7.00 2.47
CA ILE A 205 3.40 6.17 3.65
C ILE A 205 2.36 6.43 4.73
N CYS A 206 2.03 7.70 5.00
CA CYS A 206 0.97 8.07 5.94
C CYS A 206 -0.37 7.45 5.56
N LEU A 207 -0.77 7.53 4.29
CA LEU A 207 -2.05 7.01 3.83
C LEU A 207 -2.11 5.48 3.89
N PHE A 208 -1.13 4.79 3.33
CA PHE A 208 -1.19 3.34 3.11
C PHE A 208 -0.48 2.51 4.18
N GLY A 209 0.45 3.09 4.93
CA GLY A 209 1.20 2.39 5.98
C GLY A 209 0.77 2.76 7.39
N LEU A 210 0.26 3.97 7.61
CA LEU A 210 -0.20 4.45 8.92
C LEU A 210 -1.71 4.68 8.97
N HIS A 211 -2.38 4.52 7.86
CA HIS A 211 -3.83 4.71 7.72
C HIS A 211 -4.34 6.10 8.12
N HIS A 212 -3.52 7.14 7.89
CA HIS A 212 -3.94 8.53 8.03
C HIS A 212 -4.79 8.94 6.84
N ILE A 213 -6.10 8.87 6.97
CA ILE A 213 -7.08 9.14 5.90
C ILE A 213 -7.02 10.60 5.41
N GLU A 214 -6.55 11.53 6.23
CA GLU A 214 -6.31 12.93 5.88
C GLU A 214 -5.12 13.13 4.94
N ALA A 215 -4.24 12.13 4.78
CA ALA A 215 -3.10 12.22 3.87
C ALA A 215 -3.57 12.27 2.42
N PHE A 216 -3.02 13.21 1.66
CA PHE A 216 -3.38 13.40 0.25
C PHE A 216 -2.14 13.43 -0.64
N PRO A 217 -1.67 12.25 -1.12
CA PRO A 217 -0.50 12.18 -1.99
C PRO A 217 -0.78 12.82 -3.34
N VAL A 218 -0.19 13.98 -3.61
CA VAL A 218 -0.30 14.65 -4.90
C VAL A 218 0.79 14.12 -5.83
N ASP A 219 0.38 13.32 -6.81
CA ASP A 219 1.23 12.91 -7.92
C ASP A 219 0.95 13.75 -9.18
N THR A 220 1.63 13.45 -10.27
CA THR A 220 1.47 14.19 -11.53
C THR A 220 0.06 14.10 -12.11
N TRP A 221 -0.66 13.00 -11.87
CA TRP A 221 -2.05 12.86 -12.33
C TRP A 221 -3.01 13.68 -11.48
N ILE A 222 -2.89 13.60 -10.17
CA ILE A 222 -3.68 14.44 -9.25
C ILE A 222 -3.40 15.91 -9.49
N GLU A 223 -2.14 16.32 -9.68
CA GLU A 223 -1.79 17.70 -10.01
C GLU A 223 -2.48 18.18 -11.32
N GLN A 224 -2.46 17.36 -12.37
CA GLN A 224 -3.15 17.66 -13.62
C GLN A 224 -4.66 17.83 -13.44
N ILE A 225 -5.29 16.92 -12.69
CA ILE A 225 -6.73 16.98 -12.38
C ILE A 225 -7.04 18.28 -11.60
N LEU A 226 -6.28 18.58 -10.56
CA LEU A 226 -6.47 19.80 -9.78
C LEU A 226 -6.34 21.05 -10.66
N MET A 227 -5.32 21.11 -11.50
CA MET A 227 -5.12 22.23 -12.44
C MET A 227 -6.26 22.35 -13.44
N GLN A 228 -6.74 21.24 -14.01
CA GLN A 228 -7.79 21.26 -15.03
C GLN A 228 -9.15 21.59 -14.44
N GLU A 229 -9.54 20.95 -13.34
CA GLU A 229 -10.89 20.99 -12.82
C GLU A 229 -11.12 22.12 -11.80
N TYR A 230 -10.07 22.52 -11.07
CA TYR A 230 -10.23 23.47 -9.97
C TYR A 230 -9.51 24.82 -10.18
N TYR A 231 -8.35 24.83 -10.86
CA TYR A 231 -7.59 26.07 -11.04
C TYR A 231 -7.86 26.78 -12.38
N ARG A 232 -8.12 26.06 -13.48
CA ARG A 232 -8.37 26.67 -14.80
C ARG A 232 -9.81 27.18 -15.00
N LYS A 233 -10.75 26.76 -14.19
CA LYS A 233 -12.17 27.21 -14.27
C LYS A 233 -12.43 28.59 -13.63
N LYS A 234 -11.39 29.28 -13.14
CA LYS A 234 -11.51 30.68 -12.68
C LYS A 234 -11.26 31.66 -13.84
N LYS A 235 -12.10 31.63 -14.89
CA LYS A 235 -12.29 32.72 -15.85
C LYS A 235 -13.76 33.00 -15.99
#